data_50cc0a82e82f26eadb429950eff18f70
#
_entry.id   50cc0a82e82f26eadb429950eff18f70
#
_cell.length_a   1.000
_cell.length_b   1.000
_cell.length_c   1.000
_cell.angle_alpha   90.00
_cell.angle_beta   90.00
_cell.angle_gamma   90.00
#
_symmetry.space_group_name_H-M   'P 1'
#
loop_
_entity.id
_entity.type
_entity.pdbx_description
1 polymer ?
#
loop_
_entity_poly.entity_id
_entity_poly.type
_entity_poly.pdbx_seq_one_letter_code
_entity_poly.pdbx_strand_id
1 'polypeptide(L)'
;MMLTKGQQVIRAWYKTKKWKQFAFQQEMEAAYLAGNSGLLNAPTGSGKTFALFLPFLVDYINKNPKDYQTKKNNGLLLLWITPLRALTNDIRKAMQSVCDDLGLPWTIGTRTGDTSTAERNALRKRLPEVLLTTPESLHLMLAQKDYPKTLQNLQVVVIDEWHELLGTKRGVQVELGLSRVKRLKQLQHVSGELSVLGDDWPQTQNTQPEIENRQLKIWGISATIGNLDQAADVLLGVDFPKENIRLIRSDIEKKITIESIIPHQIEKYSWSGHLGTKLLPQVMEIVAKSNTTLLFCNTRAHAEIWYHAVLDKYPEYAGIMAMHHGSLDNELRKWVEQALHNEMLKLVVCTSSLDLGVDFRPVDTVIQIGSPKGVARFMQR
;
A
#
# COMPACT_ATOMS: atom_id res chain seq x y z
N MET A 1 -15.92 -5.14 -28.89
CA MET A 1 -14.62 -4.43 -29.00
C MET A 1 -13.51 -5.46 -28.92
N MET A 2 -12.56 -5.47 -29.86
CA MET A 2 -11.41 -6.40 -29.79
C MET A 2 -10.49 -6.01 -28.64
N LEU A 3 -9.99 -7.02 -27.91
CA LEU A 3 -9.03 -6.80 -26.82
C LEU A 3 -7.68 -6.35 -27.38
N THR A 4 -7.07 -5.35 -26.74
CA THR A 4 -5.70 -4.96 -27.05
C THR A 4 -4.69 -6.05 -26.68
N LYS A 5 -3.46 -5.98 -27.19
CA LYS A 5 -2.40 -6.96 -26.89
C LYS A 5 -2.16 -7.10 -25.38
N GLY A 6 -2.04 -5.99 -24.68
CA GLY A 6 -1.86 -5.98 -23.23
C GLY A 6 -3.03 -6.63 -22.49
N GLN A 7 -4.26 -6.32 -22.88
CA GLN A 7 -5.45 -6.96 -22.31
C GLN A 7 -5.48 -8.47 -22.55
N GLN A 8 -5.09 -8.93 -23.72
CA GLN A 8 -5.01 -10.36 -24.03
C GLN A 8 -3.99 -11.06 -23.10
N VAL A 9 -2.81 -10.48 -22.93
CA VAL A 9 -1.75 -11.02 -22.08
C VAL A 9 -2.20 -11.08 -20.60
N ILE A 10 -2.76 -9.99 -20.07
CA ILE A 10 -3.19 -9.94 -18.67
C ILE A 10 -4.38 -10.88 -18.42
N ARG A 11 -5.33 -10.99 -19.33
CA ARG A 11 -6.43 -11.96 -19.18
C ARG A 11 -5.97 -13.41 -19.25
N ALA A 12 -4.95 -13.72 -20.08
CA ALA A 12 -4.33 -15.04 -20.08
C ALA A 12 -3.65 -15.32 -18.71
N TRP A 13 -2.95 -14.35 -18.15
CA TRP A 13 -2.35 -14.45 -16.82
C TRP A 13 -3.40 -14.70 -15.72
N TYR A 14 -4.54 -13.99 -15.69
CA TYR A 14 -5.63 -14.28 -14.77
C TYR A 14 -6.13 -15.73 -14.86
N LYS A 15 -6.22 -16.28 -16.07
CA LYS A 15 -6.61 -17.67 -16.29
C LYS A 15 -5.59 -18.65 -15.70
N THR A 16 -4.28 -18.42 -15.88
CA THR A 16 -3.22 -19.28 -15.30
C THR A 16 -3.27 -19.29 -13.78
N LYS A 17 -3.58 -18.14 -13.15
CA LYS A 17 -3.75 -18.03 -11.70
C LYS A 17 -5.10 -18.57 -11.20
N LYS A 18 -6.03 -18.93 -12.09
CA LYS A 18 -7.42 -19.30 -11.77
C LYS A 18 -8.16 -18.19 -11.01
N TRP A 19 -7.81 -16.94 -11.26
CA TRP A 19 -8.43 -15.78 -10.65
C TRP A 19 -9.48 -15.17 -11.58
N LYS A 20 -10.48 -14.53 -10.98
CA LYS A 20 -11.50 -13.76 -11.69
C LYS A 20 -11.31 -12.28 -11.34
N GLN A 21 -11.29 -11.45 -12.37
CA GLN A 21 -11.22 -10.00 -12.21
C GLN A 21 -12.54 -9.47 -11.62
N PHE A 22 -12.45 -8.67 -10.58
CA PHE A 22 -13.60 -7.99 -9.97
C PHE A 22 -14.08 -6.83 -10.84
N ALA A 23 -15.36 -6.41 -10.67
CA ALA A 23 -15.95 -5.29 -11.42
C ALA A 23 -15.14 -3.99 -11.25
N PHE A 24 -14.79 -3.61 -10.02
CA PHE A 24 -14.00 -2.42 -9.76
C PHE A 24 -12.60 -2.46 -10.40
N GLN A 25 -12.00 -3.65 -10.58
CA GLN A 25 -10.71 -3.79 -11.27
C GLN A 25 -10.86 -3.56 -12.78
N GLN A 26 -11.99 -3.97 -13.37
CA GLN A 26 -12.30 -3.70 -14.78
C GLN A 26 -12.57 -2.21 -15.00
N GLU A 27 -13.30 -1.57 -14.10
CA GLU A 27 -13.55 -0.13 -14.11
C GLU A 27 -12.24 0.65 -13.98
N MET A 28 -11.33 0.20 -13.07
CA MET A 28 -10.01 0.77 -12.89
C MET A 28 -9.15 0.66 -14.16
N GLU A 29 -9.17 -0.50 -14.83
CA GLU A 29 -8.48 -0.69 -16.11
C GLU A 29 -8.99 0.29 -17.17
N ALA A 30 -10.30 0.41 -17.31
CA ALA A 30 -10.91 1.34 -18.27
C ALA A 30 -10.56 2.79 -17.98
N ALA A 31 -10.67 3.23 -16.72
CA ALA A 31 -10.32 4.59 -16.29
C ALA A 31 -8.84 4.89 -16.49
N TYR A 32 -7.96 3.95 -16.14
CA TYR A 32 -6.52 4.09 -16.32
C TYR A 32 -6.12 4.22 -17.79
N LEU A 33 -6.67 3.37 -18.66
CA LEU A 33 -6.38 3.37 -20.11
C LEU A 33 -6.95 4.61 -20.80
N ALA A 34 -8.04 5.18 -20.28
CA ALA A 34 -8.58 6.46 -20.74
C ALA A 34 -7.73 7.68 -20.34
N GLY A 35 -6.63 7.50 -19.58
CA GLY A 35 -5.73 8.59 -19.17
C GLY A 35 -6.14 9.30 -17.87
N ASN A 36 -7.15 8.80 -17.15
CA ASN A 36 -7.65 9.43 -15.94
C ASN A 36 -6.69 9.25 -14.74
N SER A 37 -6.85 10.12 -13.76
CA SER A 37 -6.30 10.05 -12.40
C SER A 37 -7.45 9.92 -11.39
N GLY A 38 -7.17 9.62 -10.11
CA GLY A 38 -8.25 9.57 -9.13
C GLY A 38 -7.96 8.75 -7.89
N LEU A 39 -9.03 8.21 -7.31
CA LEU A 39 -8.99 7.37 -6.12
C LEU A 39 -9.67 6.02 -6.36
N LEU A 40 -9.01 4.98 -5.85
CA LEU A 40 -9.59 3.64 -5.72
C LEU A 40 -9.90 3.37 -4.24
N ASN A 41 -11.16 3.20 -3.92
CA ASN A 41 -11.62 2.80 -2.59
C ASN A 41 -12.10 1.35 -2.62
N ALA A 42 -11.35 0.46 -1.96
CA ALA A 42 -11.68 -0.95 -1.89
C ALA A 42 -11.13 -1.58 -0.59
N PRO A 43 -11.83 -2.56 0.00
CA PRO A 43 -11.44 -3.17 1.27
C PRO A 43 -10.03 -3.80 1.19
N THR A 44 -9.41 -3.98 2.36
CA THR A 44 -8.12 -4.70 2.46
C THR A 44 -8.28 -6.14 1.98
N GLY A 45 -7.28 -6.68 1.28
CA GLY A 45 -7.33 -8.04 0.70
C GLY A 45 -8.17 -8.18 -0.58
N SER A 46 -8.76 -7.09 -1.13
CA SER A 46 -9.56 -7.14 -2.37
C SER A 46 -8.74 -7.11 -3.67
N GLY A 47 -7.41 -7.11 -3.59
CA GLY A 47 -6.53 -7.01 -4.77
C GLY A 47 -6.34 -5.60 -5.31
N LYS A 48 -6.37 -4.58 -4.44
CA LYS A 48 -6.14 -3.15 -4.80
C LYS A 48 -4.83 -2.92 -5.55
N THR A 49 -3.75 -3.56 -5.10
CA THR A 49 -2.42 -3.45 -5.73
C THR A 49 -2.49 -3.88 -7.20
N PHE A 50 -3.11 -5.02 -7.48
CA PHE A 50 -3.28 -5.51 -8.85
C PHE A 50 -4.25 -4.67 -9.67
N ALA A 51 -5.26 -4.06 -9.02
CA ALA A 51 -6.19 -3.16 -9.70
C ALA A 51 -5.51 -1.97 -10.37
N LEU A 52 -4.37 -1.49 -9.85
CA LEU A 52 -3.57 -0.41 -10.43
C LEU A 52 -2.34 -0.90 -11.21
N PHE A 53 -1.67 -1.93 -10.70
CA PHE A 53 -0.45 -2.41 -11.34
C PHE A 53 -0.71 -3.09 -12.69
N LEU A 54 -1.78 -3.89 -12.80
CA LEU A 54 -2.07 -4.60 -14.05
C LEU A 54 -2.50 -3.66 -15.20
N PRO A 55 -3.36 -2.65 -15.01
CA PRO A 55 -3.64 -1.66 -16.06
C PRO A 55 -2.40 -0.89 -16.53
N PHE A 56 -1.46 -0.59 -15.63
CA PHE A 56 -0.19 -0.01 -16.00
C PHE A 56 0.63 -0.95 -16.90
N LEU A 57 0.67 -2.25 -16.61
CA LEU A 57 1.31 -3.24 -17.47
C LEU A 57 0.58 -3.41 -18.81
N VAL A 58 -0.77 -3.37 -18.84
CA VAL A 58 -1.56 -3.37 -20.08
C VAL A 58 -1.13 -2.20 -20.99
N ASP A 59 -1.05 -0.99 -20.45
CA ASP A 59 -0.63 0.21 -21.17
C ASP A 59 0.81 0.07 -21.72
N TYR A 60 1.74 -0.43 -20.88
CA TYR A 60 3.11 -0.67 -21.30
C TYR A 60 3.23 -1.70 -22.43
N ILE A 61 2.52 -2.84 -22.32
CA ILE A 61 2.53 -3.88 -23.35
C ILE A 61 1.91 -3.37 -24.65
N ASN A 62 0.83 -2.57 -24.57
CA ASN A 62 0.21 -1.95 -25.73
C ASN A 62 1.16 -0.99 -26.47
N LYS A 63 1.99 -0.26 -25.74
CA LYS A 63 3.01 0.65 -26.30
C LYS A 63 4.24 -0.08 -26.82
N ASN A 64 4.51 -1.29 -26.35
CA ASN A 64 5.68 -2.08 -26.71
C ASN A 64 5.29 -3.52 -27.14
N PRO A 65 4.37 -3.72 -28.09
CA PRO A 65 3.73 -5.01 -28.36
C PRO A 65 4.69 -6.09 -28.89
N LYS A 66 5.82 -5.67 -29.47
CA LYS A 66 6.81 -6.58 -30.09
C LYS A 66 7.98 -6.90 -29.15
N ASP A 67 8.32 -6.02 -28.24
CA ASP A 67 9.56 -6.05 -27.47
C ASP A 67 9.38 -5.91 -25.94
N TYR A 68 8.16 -5.92 -25.42
CA TYR A 68 7.89 -5.76 -23.98
C TYR A 68 8.64 -6.79 -23.09
N GLN A 69 8.94 -7.98 -23.62
CA GLN A 69 9.68 -9.03 -22.90
C GLN A 69 11.21 -8.91 -23.02
N THR A 70 11.71 -8.07 -23.91
CA THR A 70 13.16 -7.95 -24.16
C THR A 70 13.68 -6.55 -23.84
N LYS A 71 12.82 -5.55 -23.83
CA LYS A 71 13.17 -4.14 -23.60
C LYS A 71 13.63 -3.91 -22.17
N LYS A 72 14.88 -3.50 -22.03
CA LYS A 72 15.57 -3.20 -20.76
C LYS A 72 15.84 -1.69 -20.64
N ASN A 73 16.17 -1.26 -19.41
CA ASN A 73 16.59 0.12 -19.12
C ASN A 73 15.53 1.18 -19.47
N ASN A 74 14.28 0.88 -19.13
CA ASN A 74 13.16 1.81 -19.35
C ASN A 74 13.25 3.06 -18.44
N GLY A 75 14.11 3.05 -17.40
CA GLY A 75 14.12 4.03 -16.33
C GLY A 75 12.93 3.86 -15.40
N LEU A 76 12.73 4.80 -14.51
CA LEU A 76 11.62 4.78 -13.56
C LEU A 76 10.31 5.16 -14.25
N LEU A 77 9.39 4.21 -14.35
CA LEU A 77 8.08 4.38 -14.99
C LEU A 77 6.94 4.56 -13.97
N LEU A 78 7.00 3.84 -12.84
CA LEU A 78 6.00 3.86 -11.79
C LEU A 78 6.64 4.15 -10.43
N LEU A 79 6.14 5.18 -9.75
CA LEU A 79 6.50 5.49 -8.37
C LEU A 79 5.33 5.12 -7.45
N TRP A 80 5.58 4.20 -6.49
CA TRP A 80 4.58 3.74 -5.53
C TRP A 80 4.95 4.22 -4.13
N ILE A 81 4.14 5.10 -3.56
CA ILE A 81 4.36 5.70 -2.24
C ILE A 81 3.47 5.00 -1.24
N THR A 82 4.06 4.39 -0.22
CA THR A 82 3.32 3.72 0.87
C THR A 82 3.74 4.28 2.23
N PRO A 83 2.80 4.49 3.17
CA PRO A 83 3.15 4.93 4.52
C PRO A 83 3.86 3.87 5.34
N LEU A 84 3.78 2.59 4.96
CA LEU A 84 4.23 1.47 5.77
C LEU A 84 5.40 0.73 5.13
N ARG A 85 6.52 0.68 5.88
CA ARG A 85 7.73 -0.03 5.43
C ARG A 85 7.51 -1.54 5.33
N ALA A 86 6.73 -2.12 6.23
CA ALA A 86 6.42 -3.55 6.22
C ALA A 86 5.73 -3.98 4.91
N LEU A 87 4.71 -3.22 4.47
CA LEU A 87 3.99 -3.47 3.21
C LEU A 87 4.88 -3.42 1.96
N THR A 88 5.95 -2.63 2.01
CA THR A 88 6.80 -2.41 0.83
C THR A 88 7.36 -3.71 0.27
N ASN A 89 7.76 -4.65 1.13
CA ASN A 89 8.33 -5.92 0.69
C ASN A 89 7.29 -6.86 0.09
N ASP A 90 6.09 -6.90 0.64
CA ASP A 90 5.03 -7.79 0.15
C ASP A 90 4.48 -7.28 -1.18
N ILE A 91 4.24 -5.97 -1.29
CA ILE A 91 3.88 -5.33 -2.57
C ILE A 91 4.97 -5.58 -3.62
N ARG A 92 6.26 -5.42 -3.26
CA ARG A 92 7.39 -5.69 -4.15
C ARG A 92 7.38 -7.12 -4.65
N LYS A 93 7.25 -8.10 -3.75
CA LYS A 93 7.20 -9.53 -4.12
C LYS A 93 6.03 -9.83 -5.04
N ALA A 94 4.84 -9.32 -4.71
CA ALA A 94 3.64 -9.51 -5.52
C ALA A 94 3.81 -8.93 -6.94
N MET A 95 4.31 -7.70 -7.06
CA MET A 95 4.56 -7.06 -8.36
C MET A 95 5.67 -7.79 -9.13
N GLN A 96 6.76 -8.20 -8.48
CA GLN A 96 7.86 -8.93 -9.13
C GLN A 96 7.37 -10.27 -9.67
N SER A 97 6.58 -11.03 -8.89
CA SER A 97 5.98 -12.28 -9.35
C SER A 97 5.14 -12.11 -10.63
N VAL A 98 4.39 -11.01 -10.75
CA VAL A 98 3.66 -10.71 -11.99
C VAL A 98 4.62 -10.46 -13.17
N CYS A 99 5.68 -9.67 -12.94
CA CYS A 99 6.67 -9.41 -13.99
C CYS A 99 7.36 -10.70 -14.44
N ASP A 100 7.72 -11.57 -13.50
CA ASP A 100 8.36 -12.86 -13.77
C ASP A 100 7.41 -13.78 -14.56
N ASP A 101 6.15 -13.90 -14.14
CA ASP A 101 5.12 -14.69 -14.84
C ASP A 101 4.88 -14.21 -16.28
N LEU A 102 4.99 -12.91 -16.52
CA LEU A 102 4.79 -12.30 -17.85
C LEU A 102 6.07 -12.27 -18.70
N GLY A 103 7.21 -12.67 -18.14
CA GLY A 103 8.50 -12.60 -18.78
C GLY A 103 9.02 -11.17 -19.00
N LEU A 104 8.57 -10.20 -18.18
CA LEU A 104 9.06 -8.83 -18.23
C LEU A 104 10.44 -8.73 -17.55
N PRO A 105 11.47 -8.19 -18.22
CA PRO A 105 12.80 -8.05 -17.64
C PRO A 105 12.92 -6.86 -16.68
N TRP A 106 11.86 -6.61 -15.91
CA TRP A 106 11.75 -5.49 -15.01
C TRP A 106 12.26 -5.80 -13.61
N THR A 107 12.73 -4.77 -12.95
CA THR A 107 13.09 -4.80 -11.52
C THR A 107 12.13 -3.94 -10.72
N ILE A 108 11.64 -4.49 -9.61
CA ILE A 108 10.85 -3.75 -8.64
C ILE A 108 11.77 -3.38 -7.48
N GLY A 109 12.12 -2.10 -7.39
CA GLY A 109 13.03 -1.58 -6.36
C GLY A 109 12.30 -1.04 -5.15
N THR A 110 13.01 -0.96 -4.02
CA THR A 110 12.50 -0.34 -2.79
C THR A 110 13.49 0.70 -2.27
N ARG A 111 12.97 1.87 -1.85
CA ARG A 111 13.76 2.91 -1.21
C ARG A 111 13.02 3.43 0.01
N THR A 112 13.42 2.93 1.17
CA THR A 112 12.87 3.29 2.48
C THR A 112 13.98 3.69 3.42
N GLY A 113 13.65 4.02 4.68
CA GLY A 113 14.65 4.25 5.72
C GLY A 113 15.56 3.05 5.96
N ASP A 114 15.05 1.83 5.74
CA ASP A 114 15.74 0.57 6.02
C ASP A 114 16.59 0.07 4.82
N THR A 115 16.49 0.75 3.67
CA THR A 115 17.31 0.41 2.49
C THR A 115 18.78 0.65 2.77
N SER A 116 19.61 -0.37 2.59
CA SER A 116 21.05 -0.31 2.85
C SER A 116 21.77 0.67 1.90
N THR A 117 22.95 1.12 2.29
CA THR A 117 23.78 1.99 1.43
C THR A 117 24.15 1.32 0.12
N ALA A 118 24.43 0.01 0.14
CA ALA A 118 24.73 -0.76 -1.07
C ALA A 118 23.55 -0.78 -2.05
N GLU A 119 22.33 -1.04 -1.57
CA GLU A 119 21.10 -1.00 -2.37
C GLU A 119 20.82 0.40 -2.91
N ARG A 120 20.99 1.45 -2.10
CA ARG A 120 20.85 2.85 -2.56
C ARG A 120 21.81 3.17 -3.70
N ASN A 121 23.05 2.71 -3.60
CA ASN A 121 24.05 2.89 -4.66
C ASN A 121 23.70 2.08 -5.92
N ALA A 122 23.16 0.87 -5.77
CA ALA A 122 22.68 0.09 -6.90
C ALA A 122 21.52 0.78 -7.62
N LEU A 123 20.54 1.33 -6.88
CA LEU A 123 19.43 2.12 -7.42
C LEU A 123 19.90 3.38 -8.18
N ARG A 124 20.99 4.02 -7.74
CA ARG A 124 21.59 5.16 -8.46
C ARG A 124 22.25 4.75 -9.78
N LYS A 125 22.88 3.58 -9.81
CA LYS A 125 23.54 3.06 -11.02
C LYS A 125 22.52 2.59 -12.07
N ARG A 126 21.43 1.96 -11.61
CA ARG A 126 20.37 1.47 -12.46
C ARG A 126 19.02 1.69 -11.77
N LEU A 127 18.21 2.56 -12.37
CA LEU A 127 16.84 2.79 -11.89
C LEU A 127 15.97 1.57 -12.22
N PRO A 128 15.17 1.10 -11.26
CA PRO A 128 14.15 0.09 -11.52
C PRO A 128 13.00 0.72 -12.31
N GLU A 129 12.24 -0.10 -13.01
CA GLU A 129 11.03 0.33 -13.71
C GLU A 129 9.91 0.73 -12.74
N VAL A 130 9.87 0.10 -11.57
CA VAL A 130 8.95 0.42 -10.47
C VAL A 130 9.75 0.66 -9.19
N LEU A 131 9.49 1.77 -8.51
CA LEU A 131 10.11 2.10 -7.23
C LEU A 131 9.05 2.27 -6.16
N LEU A 132 9.10 1.42 -5.13
CA LEU A 132 8.32 1.59 -3.91
C LEU A 132 9.11 2.45 -2.92
N THR A 133 8.45 3.45 -2.33
CA THR A 133 9.10 4.39 -1.42
C THR A 133 8.17 4.87 -0.32
N THR A 134 8.72 5.55 0.69
CA THR A 134 7.95 6.23 1.74
C THR A 134 7.94 7.75 1.51
N PRO A 135 6.99 8.51 2.10
CA PRO A 135 6.95 9.97 1.98
C PRO A 135 8.29 10.65 2.31
N GLU A 136 8.95 10.19 3.37
CA GLU A 136 10.25 10.74 3.81
C GLU A 136 11.35 10.46 2.78
N SER A 137 11.37 9.25 2.25
CA SER A 137 12.37 8.84 1.25
C SER A 137 12.16 9.51 -0.11
N LEU A 138 10.90 9.83 -0.45
CA LEU A 138 10.56 10.65 -1.62
C LEU A 138 11.21 12.04 -1.50
N HIS A 139 11.08 12.72 -0.35
CA HIS A 139 11.70 14.03 -0.15
C HIS A 139 13.22 13.99 -0.26
N LEU A 140 13.84 12.96 0.31
CA LEU A 140 15.28 12.75 0.18
C LEU A 140 15.71 12.51 -1.29
N MET A 141 14.86 11.88 -2.10
CA MET A 141 15.10 11.71 -3.52
C MET A 141 14.95 13.03 -4.28
N LEU A 142 13.90 13.79 -4.01
CA LEU A 142 13.64 15.09 -4.64
C LEU A 142 14.65 16.18 -4.22
N ALA A 143 15.37 16.01 -3.12
CA ALA A 143 16.46 16.90 -2.69
C ALA A 143 17.79 16.67 -3.45
N GLN A 144 17.91 15.59 -4.21
CA GLN A 144 19.12 15.31 -5.00
C GLN A 144 19.16 16.17 -6.27
N LYS A 145 20.35 16.58 -6.71
CA LYS A 145 20.50 17.41 -7.93
C LYS A 145 20.00 16.69 -9.20
N ASP A 146 20.16 15.39 -9.26
CA ASP A 146 19.82 14.52 -10.39
C ASP A 146 18.36 14.01 -10.39
N TYR A 147 17.51 14.49 -9.46
CA TYR A 147 16.11 14.04 -9.40
C TYR A 147 15.32 14.27 -10.72
N PRO A 148 15.55 15.33 -11.51
CA PRO A 148 14.83 15.50 -12.76
C PRO A 148 15.13 14.38 -13.76
N LYS A 149 16.39 13.94 -13.84
CA LYS A 149 16.81 12.81 -14.67
C LYS A 149 16.22 11.48 -14.16
N THR A 150 16.19 11.29 -12.84
CA THR A 150 15.59 10.11 -12.22
C THR A 150 14.12 9.97 -12.58
N LEU A 151 13.37 11.08 -12.64
CA LEU A 151 11.92 11.10 -12.86
C LEU A 151 11.51 11.37 -14.32
N GLN A 152 12.46 11.48 -15.25
CA GLN A 152 12.17 11.87 -16.62
C GLN A 152 11.16 10.94 -17.32
N ASN A 153 11.26 9.64 -17.10
CA ASN A 153 10.40 8.61 -17.71
C ASN A 153 9.16 8.26 -16.88
N LEU A 154 8.97 8.93 -15.72
CA LEU A 154 7.86 8.64 -14.82
C LEU A 154 6.52 8.90 -15.50
N GLN A 155 5.64 7.91 -15.50
CA GLN A 155 4.30 7.95 -16.11
C GLN A 155 3.19 7.93 -15.06
N VAL A 156 3.44 7.28 -13.92
CA VAL A 156 2.42 7.05 -12.89
C VAL A 156 3.00 7.25 -11.51
N VAL A 157 2.23 7.91 -10.65
CA VAL A 157 2.46 7.92 -9.20
C VAL A 157 1.25 7.31 -8.52
N VAL A 158 1.49 6.34 -7.65
CA VAL A 158 0.47 5.71 -6.81
C VAL A 158 0.74 6.04 -5.35
N ILE A 159 -0.29 6.47 -4.63
CA ILE A 159 -0.26 6.74 -3.20
C ILE A 159 -1.11 5.68 -2.52
N ASP A 160 -0.45 4.76 -1.85
CA ASP A 160 -1.11 3.67 -1.14
C ASP A 160 -1.53 4.11 0.27
N GLU A 161 -2.61 3.50 0.76
CA GLU A 161 -3.21 3.79 2.06
C GLU A 161 -3.40 5.31 2.30
N TRP A 162 -3.96 6.01 1.29
CA TRP A 162 -4.10 7.46 1.31
C TRP A 162 -4.85 7.97 2.54
N HIS A 163 -5.79 7.22 3.09
CA HIS A 163 -6.51 7.55 4.32
C HIS A 163 -5.61 7.66 5.57
N GLU A 164 -4.49 6.92 5.61
CA GLU A 164 -3.51 7.00 6.70
C GLU A 164 -2.62 8.25 6.59
N LEU A 165 -2.54 8.83 5.40
CA LEU A 165 -1.74 10.02 5.12
C LEU A 165 -2.53 11.31 5.26
N LEU A 166 -3.82 11.30 4.90
CA LEU A 166 -4.70 12.48 4.98
C LEU A 166 -4.68 13.13 6.37
N GLY A 167 -4.51 14.46 6.38
CA GLY A 167 -4.49 15.24 7.62
C GLY A 167 -3.25 15.03 8.49
N THR A 168 -2.24 14.30 8.03
CA THR A 168 -0.99 14.06 8.77
C THR A 168 0.19 14.83 8.17
N LYS A 169 1.28 14.98 8.95
CA LYS A 169 2.54 15.56 8.45
C LYS A 169 3.09 14.80 7.24
N ARG A 170 2.88 13.48 7.19
CA ARG A 170 3.33 12.62 6.09
C ARG A 170 2.48 12.84 4.83
N GLY A 171 1.18 13.10 5.00
CA GLY A 171 0.30 13.49 3.90
C GLY A 171 0.75 14.80 3.25
N VAL A 172 1.03 15.82 4.07
CA VAL A 172 1.58 17.09 3.58
C VAL A 172 2.91 16.88 2.83
N GLN A 173 3.77 15.99 3.30
CA GLN A 173 4.98 15.62 2.55
C GLN A 173 4.64 15.03 1.17
N VAL A 174 3.65 14.13 1.08
CA VAL A 174 3.24 13.58 -0.21
C VAL A 174 2.72 14.68 -1.13
N GLU A 175 1.85 15.56 -0.65
CA GLU A 175 1.30 16.67 -1.44
C GLU A 175 2.39 17.59 -1.99
N LEU A 176 3.34 18.01 -1.15
CA LEU A 176 4.49 18.82 -1.55
C LEU A 176 5.38 18.08 -2.56
N GLY A 177 5.63 16.79 -2.35
CA GLY A 177 6.38 15.94 -3.26
C GLY A 177 5.70 15.82 -4.62
N LEU A 178 4.38 15.57 -4.64
CA LEU A 178 3.57 15.50 -5.86
C LEU A 178 3.56 16.82 -6.62
N SER A 179 3.42 17.96 -5.92
CA SER A 179 3.48 19.28 -6.52
C SER A 179 4.79 19.49 -7.29
N ARG A 180 5.92 19.08 -6.69
CA ARG A 180 7.24 19.18 -7.34
C ARG A 180 7.37 18.25 -8.54
N VAL A 181 6.85 17.02 -8.45
CA VAL A 181 6.83 16.06 -9.57
C VAL A 181 5.95 16.57 -10.72
N LYS A 182 4.76 17.08 -10.42
CA LYS A 182 3.86 17.69 -11.42
C LYS A 182 4.55 18.87 -12.14
N ARG A 183 5.17 19.76 -11.37
CA ARG A 183 5.88 20.90 -11.94
C ARG A 183 7.02 20.49 -12.88
N LEU A 184 7.79 19.46 -12.49
CA LEU A 184 8.82 18.88 -13.34
C LEU A 184 8.23 18.38 -14.67
N LYS A 185 7.10 17.66 -14.63
CA LYS A 185 6.44 17.14 -15.84
C LYS A 185 5.89 18.24 -16.72
N GLN A 186 5.31 19.28 -16.15
CA GLN A 186 4.86 20.46 -16.91
C GLN A 186 6.02 21.15 -17.64
N LEU A 187 7.16 21.33 -16.98
CA LEU A 187 8.35 21.92 -17.59
C LEU A 187 8.90 21.07 -18.75
N GLN A 188 8.88 19.75 -18.61
CA GLN A 188 9.27 18.84 -19.69
C GLN A 188 8.35 18.94 -20.93
N HIS A 189 7.06 19.29 -20.75
CA HIS A 189 6.12 19.50 -21.86
C HIS A 189 6.30 20.83 -22.56
N VAL A 190 6.63 21.90 -21.83
CA VAL A 190 6.67 23.26 -22.37
C VAL A 190 7.99 23.54 -23.12
N SER A 191 9.10 23.01 -22.65
CA SER A 191 10.41 23.40 -23.13
C SER A 191 11.02 22.46 -24.19
N GLY A 192 10.53 21.23 -24.33
CA GLY A 192 11.25 20.24 -25.15
C GLY A 192 12.72 20.09 -24.76
N GLU A 193 13.23 21.00 -23.94
CA GLU A 193 14.59 21.13 -23.44
C GLU A 193 14.60 21.34 -21.94
N LEU A 194 15.35 20.51 -21.23
CA LEU A 194 15.63 20.64 -19.80
C LEU A 194 16.61 21.80 -19.49
N SER A 195 16.72 22.80 -20.35
CA SER A 195 17.73 23.88 -20.28
C SER A 195 17.52 24.91 -19.17
N VAL A 196 16.41 24.82 -18.40
CA VAL A 196 16.04 25.87 -17.41
C VAL A 196 16.60 25.58 -15.98
N LEU A 197 17.37 24.52 -15.77
CA LEU A 197 17.88 24.15 -14.43
C LEU A 197 19.42 24.17 -14.30
N GLY A 198 20.08 25.18 -14.86
CA GLY A 198 21.51 25.47 -14.66
C GLY A 198 22.45 25.01 -15.78
N ASP A 199 23.51 25.77 -15.99
CA ASP A 199 24.44 25.68 -17.12
C ASP A 199 25.34 24.42 -17.19
N ASP A 200 25.16 23.45 -16.32
CA ASP A 200 26.00 22.23 -16.21
C ASP A 200 25.37 20.93 -16.77
N TRP A 201 24.32 21.03 -17.59
CA TRP A 201 23.70 19.84 -18.17
C TRP A 201 24.34 19.44 -19.50
N PRO A 202 24.89 18.22 -19.66
CA PRO A 202 25.48 17.79 -20.92
C PRO A 202 24.40 17.73 -22.02
N GLN A 203 24.59 18.51 -23.06
CA GLN A 203 23.80 18.47 -24.28
C GLN A 203 24.09 17.17 -25.01
N THR A 204 23.23 16.19 -24.90
CA THR A 204 23.24 15.00 -25.75
C THR A 204 22.47 15.30 -27.02
N GLN A 205 23.21 15.26 -28.13
CA GLN A 205 22.72 15.50 -29.50
C GLN A 205 21.57 14.56 -29.86
N ASN A 206 20.53 15.20 -30.43
CA ASN A 206 19.56 14.68 -31.41
C ASN A 206 19.23 13.17 -31.43
N THR A 207 18.27 12.78 -30.62
CA THR A 207 17.17 11.93 -31.03
C THR A 207 15.91 12.53 -30.41
N GLN A 208 15.11 13.22 -31.22
CA GLN A 208 13.75 13.57 -30.82
C GLN A 208 12.99 12.28 -30.62
N PRO A 209 12.69 11.83 -29.36
CA PRO A 209 11.61 10.91 -29.19
C PRO A 209 10.34 11.73 -29.49
N GLU A 210 9.48 11.20 -30.32
CA GLU A 210 8.09 11.66 -30.39
C GLU A 210 7.55 11.69 -28.97
N ILE A 211 7.52 12.88 -28.37
CA ILE A 211 6.96 13.10 -27.03
C ILE A 211 5.45 13.09 -27.24
N GLU A 212 4.88 11.89 -27.37
CA GLU A 212 3.46 11.70 -27.15
C GLU A 212 3.09 12.36 -25.81
N ASN A 213 2.05 13.15 -25.84
CA ASN A 213 1.44 13.94 -24.76
C ASN A 213 1.15 13.06 -23.51
N ARG A 214 2.20 12.70 -22.74
CA ARG A 214 2.10 11.75 -21.61
C ARG A 214 1.84 12.51 -20.33
N GLN A 215 0.57 12.84 -20.11
CA GLN A 215 0.13 13.38 -18.83
C GLN A 215 0.45 12.40 -17.69
N LEU A 216 1.09 12.89 -16.62
CA LEU A 216 1.37 12.11 -15.41
C LEU A 216 0.06 11.65 -14.78
N LYS A 217 -0.14 10.34 -14.63
CA LYS A 217 -1.30 9.77 -13.94
C LYS A 217 -1.01 9.68 -12.45
N ILE A 218 -1.97 10.10 -11.62
CA ILE A 218 -1.85 10.06 -10.16
C ILE A 218 -3.05 9.32 -9.60
N TRP A 219 -2.79 8.25 -8.84
CA TRP A 219 -3.82 7.43 -8.25
C TRP A 219 -3.59 7.25 -6.75
N GLY A 220 -4.64 7.49 -5.97
CA GLY A 220 -4.67 7.11 -4.56
C GLY A 220 -5.40 5.79 -4.35
N ILE A 221 -4.92 4.99 -3.41
CA ILE A 221 -5.57 3.77 -2.96
C ILE A 221 -5.96 3.94 -1.50
N SER A 222 -7.18 3.52 -1.17
CA SER A 222 -7.68 3.58 0.20
C SER A 222 -8.65 2.44 0.49
N ALA A 223 -8.70 2.04 1.76
CA ALA A 223 -9.72 1.11 2.25
C ALA A 223 -10.93 1.85 2.87
N THR A 224 -10.69 2.99 3.54
CA THR A 224 -11.68 3.64 4.41
C THR A 224 -11.61 5.17 4.29
N ILE A 225 -12.21 5.74 3.25
CA ILE A 225 -12.39 7.20 3.13
C ILE A 225 -13.88 7.50 3.02
N GLY A 226 -14.39 8.38 3.91
CA GLY A 226 -15.80 8.79 3.90
C GLY A 226 -16.10 9.76 2.76
N ASN A 227 -15.29 10.80 2.59
CA ASN A 227 -15.46 11.83 1.55
C ASN A 227 -14.37 11.66 0.48
N LEU A 228 -14.68 10.89 -0.57
CA LEU A 228 -13.74 10.61 -1.65
C LEU A 228 -13.45 11.84 -2.52
N ASP A 229 -14.44 12.71 -2.73
CA ASP A 229 -14.27 13.93 -3.56
C ASP A 229 -13.23 14.84 -2.93
N GLN A 230 -13.39 15.15 -1.64
CA GLN A 230 -12.42 15.98 -0.91
C GLN A 230 -11.04 15.32 -0.86
N ALA A 231 -10.99 14.01 -0.66
CA ALA A 231 -9.72 13.27 -0.62
C ALA A 231 -9.01 13.26 -1.98
N ALA A 232 -9.77 13.28 -3.09
CA ALA A 232 -9.21 13.41 -4.44
C ALA A 232 -8.72 14.84 -4.71
N ASP A 233 -9.45 15.86 -4.26
CA ASP A 233 -9.05 17.26 -4.39
C ASP A 233 -7.72 17.53 -3.65
N VAL A 234 -7.55 16.98 -2.46
CA VAL A 234 -6.29 17.08 -1.70
C VAL A 234 -5.15 16.35 -2.45
N LEU A 235 -5.42 15.17 -2.97
CA LEU A 235 -4.40 14.38 -3.67
C LEU A 235 -3.96 15.00 -5.01
N LEU A 236 -4.94 15.39 -5.82
CA LEU A 236 -4.72 15.84 -7.20
C LEU A 236 -4.48 17.35 -7.29
N GLY A 237 -4.94 18.11 -6.29
CA GLY A 237 -4.97 19.56 -6.29
C GLY A 237 -6.29 20.09 -6.86
N VAL A 238 -6.72 21.23 -6.34
CA VAL A 238 -8.02 21.86 -6.70
C VAL A 238 -8.12 22.27 -8.18
N ASP A 239 -6.99 22.53 -8.81
CA ASP A 239 -6.91 22.93 -10.23
C ASP A 239 -6.86 21.74 -11.19
N PHE A 240 -6.90 20.50 -10.68
CA PHE A 240 -6.90 19.32 -11.55
C PHE A 240 -8.23 19.22 -12.32
N PRO A 241 -8.21 18.98 -13.66
CA PRO A 241 -9.43 18.90 -14.46
C PRO A 241 -10.40 17.83 -13.94
N LYS A 242 -11.59 18.26 -13.53
CA LYS A 242 -12.60 17.36 -12.89
C LYS A 242 -13.05 16.23 -13.81
N GLU A 243 -13.12 16.48 -15.12
CA GLU A 243 -13.47 15.49 -16.14
C GLU A 243 -12.46 14.33 -16.22
N ASN A 244 -11.22 14.56 -15.78
CA ASN A 244 -10.15 13.56 -15.73
C ASN A 244 -10.03 12.85 -14.38
N ILE A 245 -10.91 13.16 -13.41
CA ILE A 245 -10.94 12.50 -12.11
C ILE A 245 -11.91 11.33 -12.16
N ARG A 246 -11.49 10.18 -11.61
CA ARG A 246 -12.35 9.01 -11.41
C ARG A 246 -12.27 8.54 -9.95
N LEU A 247 -13.44 8.33 -9.38
CA LEU A 247 -13.60 7.80 -8.03
C LEU A 247 -14.20 6.40 -8.16
N ILE A 248 -13.39 5.39 -7.95
CA ILE A 248 -13.77 3.99 -8.14
C ILE A 248 -14.00 3.37 -6.77
N ARG A 249 -15.16 2.76 -6.58
CA ARG A 249 -15.53 2.06 -5.35
C ARG A 249 -15.72 0.59 -5.63
N SER A 250 -15.22 -0.23 -4.74
CA SER A 250 -15.50 -1.66 -4.76
C SER A 250 -16.86 -1.95 -4.15
N ASP A 251 -17.62 -2.79 -4.79
CA ASP A 251 -18.92 -3.34 -4.35
C ASP A 251 -18.77 -4.60 -3.50
N ILE A 252 -17.54 -4.94 -3.11
CA ILE A 252 -17.29 -6.09 -2.24
C ILE A 252 -17.79 -5.75 -0.83
N GLU A 253 -18.94 -6.30 -0.49
CA GLU A 253 -19.46 -6.25 0.88
C GLU A 253 -18.78 -7.32 1.73
N LYS A 254 -18.10 -6.89 2.79
CA LYS A 254 -17.68 -7.78 3.87
C LYS A 254 -18.76 -7.80 4.94
N LYS A 255 -19.35 -8.95 5.20
CA LYS A 255 -20.22 -9.12 6.38
C LYS A 255 -19.35 -9.02 7.64
N ILE A 256 -19.48 -7.92 8.34
CA ILE A 256 -18.81 -7.66 9.62
C ILE A 256 -19.88 -7.61 10.69
N THR A 257 -19.76 -8.46 11.70
CA THR A 257 -20.61 -8.39 12.91
C THR A 257 -19.81 -7.68 14.00
N ILE A 258 -20.36 -6.59 14.53
CA ILE A 258 -19.73 -5.81 15.60
C ILE A 258 -20.52 -6.04 16.88
N GLU A 259 -19.85 -6.54 17.90
CA GLU A 259 -20.42 -6.83 19.20
C GLU A 259 -19.61 -6.14 20.31
N SER A 260 -20.29 -5.73 21.38
CA SER A 260 -19.63 -5.16 22.56
C SER A 260 -19.61 -6.19 23.69
N ILE A 261 -18.44 -6.44 24.25
CA ILE A 261 -18.30 -7.26 25.45
C ILE A 261 -18.57 -6.36 26.65
N ILE A 262 -19.70 -6.59 27.31
CA ILE A 262 -20.17 -5.80 28.46
C ILE A 262 -20.06 -6.64 29.73
N PRO A 263 -19.56 -6.08 30.86
CA PRO A 263 -19.50 -6.82 32.13
C PRO A 263 -20.91 -7.13 32.63
N HIS A 264 -21.11 -8.32 33.18
CA HIS A 264 -22.40 -8.73 33.73
C HIS A 264 -22.82 -7.92 34.97
N GLN A 265 -21.87 -7.35 35.70
CA GLN A 265 -22.12 -6.48 36.85
C GLN A 265 -21.39 -5.16 36.68
N ILE A 266 -22.14 -4.05 36.94
CA ILE A 266 -21.56 -2.70 36.91
C ILE A 266 -20.85 -2.49 38.25
N GLU A 267 -19.56 -2.70 38.30
CA GLU A 267 -18.72 -2.35 39.44
C GLU A 267 -18.13 -0.95 39.25
N LYS A 268 -17.87 -0.25 40.36
CA LYS A 268 -17.07 0.98 40.33
C LYS A 268 -15.66 0.63 39.90
N TYR A 269 -15.35 0.89 38.62
CA TYR A 269 -13.99 0.73 38.10
C TYR A 269 -13.11 1.87 38.60
N SER A 270 -11.91 1.53 39.08
CA SER A 270 -10.85 2.53 39.25
C SER A 270 -10.51 3.19 37.91
N TRP A 271 -9.83 4.32 37.91
CA TRP A 271 -9.34 5.00 36.69
C TRP A 271 -8.54 4.09 35.75
N SER A 272 -8.01 2.96 36.22
CA SER A 272 -7.36 1.92 35.45
C SER A 272 -8.33 0.90 34.81
N GLY A 273 -9.62 1.09 34.91
CA GLY A 273 -10.66 0.21 34.31
C GLY A 273 -10.57 0.04 32.79
N HIS A 274 -9.86 0.93 32.10
CA HIS A 274 -9.54 0.82 30.68
C HIS A 274 -8.64 -0.38 30.30
N LEU A 275 -8.03 -1.05 31.26
CA LEU A 275 -7.23 -2.26 31.03
C LEU A 275 -8.08 -3.46 30.54
N GLY A 276 -9.35 -3.50 30.91
CA GLY A 276 -10.32 -4.51 30.44
C GLY A 276 -10.05 -5.94 30.91
N THR A 277 -9.02 -6.19 31.71
CA THR A 277 -8.61 -7.55 32.14
C THR A 277 -9.66 -8.27 33.00
N LYS A 278 -10.59 -7.55 33.59
CA LYS A 278 -11.75 -8.15 34.27
C LYS A 278 -12.70 -8.89 33.32
N LEU A 279 -12.68 -8.55 32.02
CA LEU A 279 -13.45 -9.22 30.97
C LEU A 279 -12.70 -10.39 30.34
N LEU A 280 -11.54 -10.78 30.90
CA LEU A 280 -10.73 -11.87 30.39
C LEU A 280 -11.53 -13.18 30.19
N PRO A 281 -12.41 -13.63 31.10
CA PRO A 281 -13.19 -14.85 30.88
C PRO A 281 -14.07 -14.75 29.63
N GLN A 282 -14.82 -13.65 29.45
CA GLN A 282 -15.69 -13.45 28.28
C GLN A 282 -14.90 -13.36 26.98
N VAL A 283 -13.72 -12.70 27.02
CA VAL A 283 -12.80 -12.63 25.89
C VAL A 283 -12.32 -14.04 25.50
N MET A 284 -11.94 -14.86 26.50
CA MET A 284 -11.45 -16.21 26.23
C MET A 284 -12.53 -17.16 25.73
N GLU A 285 -13.80 -16.96 26.10
CA GLU A 285 -14.94 -17.69 25.51
C GLU A 285 -15.07 -17.42 24.01
N ILE A 286 -14.82 -16.18 23.57
CA ILE A 286 -14.83 -15.80 22.14
C ILE A 286 -13.62 -16.42 21.44
N VAL A 287 -12.42 -16.28 22.03
CA VAL A 287 -11.18 -16.87 21.49
C VAL A 287 -11.31 -18.39 21.34
N ALA A 288 -11.94 -19.07 22.29
CA ALA A 288 -12.14 -20.51 22.22
C ALA A 288 -12.96 -20.94 21.00
N LYS A 289 -13.96 -20.14 20.60
CA LYS A 289 -14.86 -20.41 19.46
C LYS A 289 -14.26 -19.99 18.11
N SER A 290 -13.26 -19.10 18.08
CA SER A 290 -12.60 -18.64 16.87
C SER A 290 -11.52 -19.61 16.39
N ASN A 291 -11.12 -19.55 15.14
CA ASN A 291 -9.91 -20.21 14.64
C ASN A 291 -8.67 -19.39 14.96
N THR A 292 -8.67 -18.12 14.59
CA THR A 292 -7.57 -17.17 14.84
C THR A 292 -8.12 -15.83 15.31
N THR A 293 -7.68 -15.39 16.48
CA THR A 293 -8.05 -14.10 17.07
C THR A 293 -6.88 -13.13 17.13
N LEU A 294 -7.10 -11.89 16.67
CA LEU A 294 -6.24 -10.76 16.97
C LEU A 294 -6.83 -9.94 18.11
N LEU A 295 -6.10 -9.77 19.20
CA LEU A 295 -6.50 -8.96 20.35
C LEU A 295 -5.69 -7.66 20.34
N PHE A 296 -6.32 -6.59 19.88
CA PHE A 296 -5.68 -5.27 19.75
C PHE A 296 -5.71 -4.49 21.06
N CYS A 297 -4.52 -4.09 21.51
CA CYS A 297 -4.30 -3.18 22.62
C CYS A 297 -3.77 -1.82 22.13
N ASN A 298 -4.12 -0.74 22.85
CA ASN A 298 -3.71 0.62 22.47
C ASN A 298 -2.23 0.92 22.77
N THR A 299 -1.64 0.22 23.72
CA THR A 299 -0.25 0.42 24.13
C THR A 299 0.47 -0.93 24.29
N ARG A 300 1.79 -0.89 24.21
CA ARG A 300 2.67 -2.03 24.47
C ARG A 300 2.44 -2.63 25.86
N ALA A 301 2.41 -1.80 26.89
CA ALA A 301 2.19 -2.25 28.27
C ALA A 301 0.85 -2.99 28.42
N HIS A 302 -0.21 -2.52 27.75
CA HIS A 302 -1.50 -3.24 27.72
C HIS A 302 -1.38 -4.61 27.05
N ALA A 303 -0.65 -4.70 25.95
CA ALA A 303 -0.47 -5.98 25.28
C ALA A 303 0.29 -6.96 26.17
N GLU A 304 1.33 -6.51 26.86
CA GLU A 304 2.08 -7.32 27.83
C GLU A 304 1.20 -7.80 28.99
N ILE A 305 0.40 -6.88 29.58
CA ILE A 305 -0.53 -7.22 30.67
C ILE A 305 -1.55 -8.29 30.23
N TRP A 306 -2.16 -8.11 29.06
CA TRP A 306 -3.12 -9.08 28.53
C TRP A 306 -2.46 -10.41 28.22
N TYR A 307 -1.28 -10.40 27.64
CA TYR A 307 -0.52 -11.62 27.33
C TYR A 307 -0.24 -12.44 28.60
N HIS A 308 0.27 -11.80 29.64
CA HIS A 308 0.53 -12.45 30.92
C HIS A 308 -0.76 -12.90 31.60
N ALA A 309 -1.82 -12.08 31.61
CA ALA A 309 -3.09 -12.43 32.21
C ALA A 309 -3.75 -13.65 31.55
N VAL A 310 -3.59 -13.83 30.23
CA VAL A 310 -4.03 -15.05 29.55
C VAL A 310 -3.20 -16.23 29.97
N LEU A 311 -1.86 -16.16 29.94
CA LEU A 311 -0.99 -17.28 30.33
C LEU A 311 -1.19 -17.73 31.78
N ASP A 312 -1.40 -16.79 32.70
CA ASP A 312 -1.59 -17.09 34.12
C ASP A 312 -2.89 -17.86 34.38
N LYS A 313 -3.97 -17.52 33.64
CA LYS A 313 -5.29 -18.13 33.85
C LYS A 313 -5.62 -19.26 32.88
N TYR A 314 -5.01 -19.28 31.72
CA TYR A 314 -5.25 -20.22 30.61
C TYR A 314 -3.91 -20.75 30.07
N PRO A 315 -3.12 -21.47 30.85
CA PRO A 315 -1.80 -21.94 30.46
C PRO A 315 -1.80 -22.88 29.25
N GLU A 316 -2.95 -23.47 28.91
CA GLU A 316 -3.14 -24.27 27.69
C GLU A 316 -2.94 -23.50 26.39
N TYR A 317 -2.98 -22.17 26.43
CA TYR A 317 -2.68 -21.32 25.27
C TYR A 317 -1.16 -21.13 25.04
N ALA A 318 -0.31 -21.59 25.96
CA ALA A 318 1.14 -21.59 25.74
C ALA A 318 1.49 -22.38 24.47
N GLY A 319 2.27 -21.77 23.58
CA GLY A 319 2.66 -22.36 22.30
C GLY A 319 1.71 -22.09 21.12
N ILE A 320 0.44 -21.71 21.37
CA ILE A 320 -0.51 -21.30 20.32
C ILE A 320 -0.91 -19.82 20.45
N MET A 321 -0.25 -19.10 21.32
CA MET A 321 -0.41 -17.67 21.54
C MET A 321 0.91 -16.92 21.35
N ALA A 322 0.85 -15.71 20.77
CA ALA A 322 2.01 -14.85 20.62
C ALA A 322 1.67 -13.39 20.96
N MET A 323 2.70 -12.58 21.12
CA MET A 323 2.59 -11.13 21.28
C MET A 323 3.26 -10.42 20.09
N HIS A 324 2.68 -9.29 19.62
CA HIS A 324 3.25 -8.52 18.52
C HIS A 324 3.13 -7.02 18.77
N HIS A 325 4.27 -6.35 18.95
CA HIS A 325 4.35 -4.88 19.04
C HIS A 325 5.70 -4.35 18.54
N GLY A 326 5.77 -3.06 18.24
CA GLY A 326 6.91 -2.42 17.60
C GLY A 326 8.25 -2.44 18.37
N SER A 327 8.24 -2.80 19.67
CA SER A 327 9.46 -2.91 20.47
C SER A 327 10.04 -4.32 20.56
N LEU A 328 9.34 -5.31 19.99
CA LEU A 328 9.90 -6.66 19.85
C LEU A 328 11.01 -6.66 18.80
N ASP A 329 11.93 -7.59 18.95
CA ASP A 329 12.96 -7.85 17.95
C ASP A 329 12.33 -8.13 16.58
N ASN A 330 13.04 -7.72 15.52
CA ASN A 330 12.51 -7.83 14.15
C ASN A 330 12.36 -9.30 13.69
N GLU A 331 13.22 -10.19 14.16
CA GLU A 331 13.13 -11.62 13.84
C GLU A 331 11.92 -12.26 14.51
N LEU A 332 11.67 -11.93 15.79
CA LEU A 332 10.47 -12.39 16.50
C LEU A 332 9.18 -11.89 15.83
N ARG A 333 9.14 -10.62 15.41
CA ARG A 333 7.97 -10.08 14.70
C ARG A 333 7.70 -10.86 13.42
N LYS A 334 8.74 -11.07 12.60
CA LYS A 334 8.63 -11.85 11.36
C LYS A 334 8.20 -13.30 11.63
N TRP A 335 8.68 -13.90 12.72
CA TRP A 335 8.26 -15.24 13.10
C TRP A 335 6.76 -15.27 13.45
N VAL A 336 6.26 -14.32 14.24
CA VAL A 336 4.82 -14.22 14.57
C VAL A 336 3.98 -14.02 13.30
N GLU A 337 4.40 -13.14 12.40
CA GLU A 337 3.75 -12.90 11.11
C GLU A 337 3.69 -14.18 10.27
N GLN A 338 4.78 -14.94 10.20
CA GLN A 338 4.84 -16.21 9.49
C GLN A 338 4.00 -17.30 10.16
N ALA A 339 3.99 -17.34 11.49
CA ALA A 339 3.19 -18.31 12.26
C ALA A 339 1.69 -18.03 12.11
N LEU A 340 1.28 -16.74 12.05
CA LEU A 340 -0.08 -16.36 11.70
C LEU A 340 -0.45 -16.81 10.28
N HIS A 341 0.43 -16.53 9.31
CA HIS A 341 0.21 -16.94 7.92
C HIS A 341 0.03 -18.46 7.77
N ASN A 342 0.74 -19.23 8.57
CA ASN A 342 0.68 -20.70 8.60
C ASN A 342 -0.43 -21.27 9.51
N GLU A 343 -1.31 -20.41 10.05
CA GLU A 343 -2.41 -20.81 10.96
C GLU A 343 -1.94 -21.57 12.23
N MET A 344 -0.72 -21.30 12.68
CA MET A 344 -0.14 -21.94 13.86
C MET A 344 -0.57 -21.27 15.18
N LEU A 345 -1.10 -20.04 15.11
CA LEU A 345 -1.47 -19.24 16.27
C LEU A 345 -2.98 -19.07 16.37
N LYS A 346 -3.53 -19.37 17.55
CA LYS A 346 -4.94 -19.17 17.87
C LYS A 346 -5.24 -17.77 18.38
N LEU A 347 -4.29 -17.16 19.11
CA LEU A 347 -4.42 -15.83 19.68
C LEU A 347 -3.13 -15.03 19.48
N VAL A 348 -3.24 -13.83 18.98
CA VAL A 348 -2.13 -12.86 18.97
C VAL A 348 -2.55 -11.59 19.67
N VAL A 349 -1.88 -11.27 20.78
CA VAL A 349 -2.05 -10.01 21.49
C VAL A 349 -1.14 -8.97 20.85
N CYS A 350 -1.73 -7.93 20.29
CA CYS A 350 -0.97 -6.98 19.45
C CYS A 350 -1.32 -5.53 19.70
N THR A 351 -0.48 -4.66 19.16
CA THR A 351 -0.76 -3.23 19.03
C THR A 351 -0.98 -2.88 17.56
N SER A 352 -1.05 -1.58 17.24
CA SER A 352 -1.13 -1.10 15.86
C SER A 352 0.00 -1.59 14.92
N SER A 353 0.95 -2.36 15.40
CA SER A 353 1.97 -3.00 14.58
C SER A 353 1.43 -4.06 13.60
N LEU A 354 0.22 -4.56 13.84
CA LEU A 354 -0.52 -5.46 12.96
C LEU A 354 -1.76 -4.81 12.31
N ASP A 355 -1.97 -3.51 12.46
CA ASP A 355 -3.09 -2.80 11.82
C ASP A 355 -3.01 -2.85 10.29
N LEU A 356 -1.79 -2.87 9.76
CA LEU A 356 -1.52 -2.68 8.34
C LEU A 356 -0.33 -3.53 7.91
N GLY A 357 -0.43 -4.12 6.74
CA GLY A 357 0.72 -4.57 5.99
C GLY A 357 1.18 -5.98 6.21
N VAL A 358 0.38 -6.82 6.78
CA VAL A 358 0.69 -8.25 6.86
C VAL A 358 -0.38 -9.00 6.07
N ASP A 359 0.06 -9.79 5.10
CA ASP A 359 -0.82 -10.67 4.33
C ASP A 359 -1.15 -11.89 5.19
N PHE A 360 -2.13 -11.69 6.07
CA PHE A 360 -2.67 -12.80 6.86
C PHE A 360 -3.67 -13.59 6.01
N ARG A 361 -3.69 -14.89 6.21
CA ARG A 361 -4.90 -15.65 5.93
C ARG A 361 -6.03 -15.09 6.80
N PRO A 362 -7.30 -15.24 6.39
CA PRO A 362 -8.40 -14.55 7.05
C PRO A 362 -8.39 -14.87 8.55
N VAL A 363 -8.15 -13.84 9.34
CA VAL A 363 -8.43 -13.83 10.78
C VAL A 363 -9.95 -13.74 10.89
N ASP A 364 -10.55 -14.64 11.66
CA ASP A 364 -12.01 -14.70 11.79
C ASP A 364 -12.54 -13.83 12.93
N THR A 365 -11.69 -13.47 13.89
CA THR A 365 -12.11 -12.68 15.05
C THR A 365 -11.08 -11.61 15.40
N VAL A 366 -11.58 -10.38 15.58
CA VAL A 366 -10.77 -9.25 16.04
C VAL A 366 -11.40 -8.70 17.32
N ILE A 367 -10.63 -8.64 18.39
CA ILE A 367 -11.05 -8.07 19.67
C ILE A 367 -10.28 -6.79 19.92
N GLN A 368 -11.01 -5.69 20.16
CA GLN A 368 -10.43 -4.39 20.46
C GLN A 368 -10.52 -4.10 21.96
N ILE A 369 -9.38 -3.96 22.62
CA ILE A 369 -9.30 -3.52 24.02
C ILE A 369 -9.16 -2.01 24.09
N GLY A 370 -10.17 -1.37 24.68
CA GLY A 370 -10.27 0.09 24.73
C GLY A 370 -10.69 0.72 23.41
N SER A 371 -10.85 2.05 23.41
CA SER A 371 -11.31 2.78 22.22
C SER A 371 -10.25 2.78 21.13
N PRO A 372 -10.58 2.44 19.88
CA PRO A 372 -9.68 2.62 18.74
C PRO A 372 -9.44 4.10 18.48
N LYS A 373 -8.27 4.44 17.94
CA LYS A 373 -7.96 5.83 17.57
C LYS A 373 -8.64 6.20 16.23
N GLY A 374 -9.95 6.30 16.23
CA GLY A 374 -10.77 6.68 15.08
C GLY A 374 -11.53 5.53 14.43
N VAL A 375 -12.68 5.86 13.82
CA VAL A 375 -13.59 4.92 13.17
C VAL A 375 -12.92 4.23 11.98
N ALA A 376 -12.14 4.97 11.18
CA ALA A 376 -11.43 4.43 10.02
C ALA A 376 -10.52 3.26 10.42
N ARG A 377 -9.75 3.41 11.49
CA ARG A 377 -8.87 2.35 12.00
C ARG A 377 -9.64 1.16 12.56
N PHE A 378 -10.77 1.39 13.20
CA PHE A 378 -11.64 0.32 13.67
C PHE A 378 -12.19 -0.53 12.51
N MET A 379 -12.66 0.14 11.45
CA MET A 379 -13.18 -0.53 10.25
C MET A 379 -12.11 -1.22 9.40
N GLN A 380 -10.86 -0.87 9.62
CA GLN A 380 -9.71 -1.44 8.89
C GLN A 380 -9.21 -2.73 9.53
N ARG A 381 -9.37 -2.89 10.86
CA ARG A 381 -9.06 -4.11 11.62
C ARG A 381 -10.07 -5.20 11.35
#